data_ef357f4ad3dcb6e93456ae5d7457bfb3
#
_entry.id   ef357f4ad3dcb6e93456ae5d7457bfb3
#
_cell.length_a   1.000
_cell.length_b   1.000
_cell.length_c   1.000
_cell.angle_alpha   90.00
_cell.angle_beta   90.00
_cell.angle_gamma   90.00
#
_symmetry.space_group_name_H-M   'P 1'
#
loop_
_entity.id
_entity.type
_entity.pdbx_description
1 polymer ?
#
loop_
_entity_poly.entity_id
_entity_poly.type
_entity_poly.pdbx_seq_one_letter_code
_entity_poly.pdbx_strand_id
1 'polypeptide(L)'
;TGATGATGATGAAGSGVMLSSSSGGTATTTTALGGIGNTVAVLPISGAGSTSNVSVSGGGIDATNSPVAGLAQPVTGDHTLTAVTGYFTNTNALSLVGSTVSLSVQLYTSPAPGNVFAPVPGATCTLAPPLTGIVAVGSASSCTTTGLSIPITSQTQAILVVRADVTAGIDIATTLQGYWSAGLALQ
;
A
#
# COMPACT_ATOMS: atom_id res chain seq x y z
N THR A 1 -6.03 12.48 60.44
CA THR A 1 -6.25 11.74 59.19
C THR A 1 -5.31 12.37 58.14
N GLY A 2 -4.31 11.59 57.67
CA GLY A 2 -3.38 12.03 56.64
C GLY A 2 -4.05 12.13 55.24
N ALA A 3 -3.52 13.03 54.38
CA ALA A 3 -4.00 13.18 53.00
C ALA A 3 -3.76 11.89 52.18
N THR A 4 -4.71 11.54 51.35
CA THR A 4 -4.56 10.42 50.40
C THR A 4 -3.39 10.75 49.43
N GLY A 5 -2.48 9.79 49.21
CA GLY A 5 -1.38 9.94 48.32
C GLY A 5 -1.83 10.20 46.85
N ALA A 6 -1.02 10.91 46.09
CA ALA A 6 -1.30 11.19 44.68
C ALA A 6 -1.40 9.90 43.86
N THR A 7 -2.33 9.86 42.89
CA THR A 7 -2.43 8.77 41.92
C THR A 7 -1.14 8.67 41.13
N GLY A 8 -0.62 7.45 40.95
CA GLY A 8 0.57 7.19 40.15
C GLY A 8 0.40 7.66 38.67
N ALA A 9 1.49 8.02 38.02
CA ALA A 9 1.48 8.41 36.63
C ALA A 9 0.94 7.27 35.73
N THR A 10 0.18 7.64 34.71
CA THR A 10 -0.25 6.69 33.67
C THR A 10 0.97 6.05 33.03
N GLY A 11 0.98 4.73 32.87
CA GLY A 11 2.05 4.02 32.18
C GLY A 11 2.27 4.57 30.77
N ALA A 12 3.48 4.45 30.25
CA ALA A 12 3.80 4.82 28.88
C ALA A 12 2.87 4.06 27.90
N ALA A 13 2.43 4.74 26.84
CA ALA A 13 1.71 4.09 25.77
C ALA A 13 2.54 2.90 25.24
N GLY A 14 1.89 1.75 25.02
CA GLY A 14 2.58 0.57 24.50
C GLY A 14 3.29 0.87 23.19
N SER A 15 4.43 0.20 22.96
CA SER A 15 5.13 0.27 21.67
C SER A 15 4.21 -0.14 20.54
N GLY A 16 4.15 0.66 19.48
CA GLY A 16 3.30 0.41 18.32
C GLY A 16 3.62 -0.93 17.64
N VAL A 17 2.65 -1.48 16.95
CA VAL A 17 2.79 -2.69 16.13
C VAL A 17 3.29 -2.31 14.76
N MET A 18 4.29 -3.02 14.23
CA MET A 18 4.74 -2.89 12.86
C MET A 18 4.32 -4.12 12.06
N LEU A 19 3.55 -3.91 10.99
CA LEU A 19 3.19 -4.92 10.03
C LEU A 19 4.10 -4.80 8.82
N SER A 20 4.65 -5.93 8.35
CA SER A 20 5.51 -5.99 7.18
C SER A 20 4.92 -6.95 6.15
N SER A 21 4.87 -6.50 4.91
CA SER A 21 4.35 -7.24 3.77
C SER A 21 5.37 -7.30 2.64
N SER A 22 5.34 -8.37 1.88
CA SER A 22 6.08 -8.49 0.62
C SER A 22 5.24 -9.17 -0.45
N SER A 23 5.57 -8.93 -1.71
CA SER A 23 4.86 -9.56 -2.83
C SER A 23 5.07 -11.08 -2.93
N GLY A 24 6.06 -11.65 -2.22
CA GLY A 24 6.38 -13.07 -2.27
C GLY A 24 6.96 -13.55 -3.60
N GLY A 25 6.68 -12.86 -4.67
CA GLY A 25 7.14 -13.07 -6.04
C GLY A 25 7.05 -11.77 -6.82
N THR A 26 7.24 -11.82 -8.14
CA THR A 26 7.04 -10.64 -8.99
C THR A 26 5.56 -10.26 -9.03
N ALA A 27 5.27 -9.00 -8.75
CA ALA A 27 3.95 -8.42 -8.92
C ALA A 27 3.94 -7.48 -10.12
N THR A 28 2.82 -7.46 -10.84
CA THR A 28 2.64 -6.73 -12.09
C THR A 28 1.59 -5.65 -11.92
N THR A 29 1.93 -4.44 -12.37
CA THR A 29 1.01 -3.31 -12.49
C THR A 29 1.05 -2.79 -13.92
N THR A 30 -0.06 -2.24 -14.41
CA THR A 30 -0.11 -1.67 -15.77
C THR A 30 -0.63 -0.24 -15.74
N THR A 31 -0.08 0.59 -16.63
CA THR A 31 -0.66 1.89 -16.97
C THR A 31 -1.48 1.76 -18.26
N ALA A 32 -2.51 2.58 -18.42
CA ALA A 32 -3.28 2.71 -19.66
C ALA A 32 -2.98 4.03 -20.35
N LEU A 33 -3.40 4.14 -21.60
CA LEU A 33 -3.47 5.42 -22.28
C LEU A 33 -4.40 6.36 -21.50
N GLY A 34 -3.89 7.55 -21.15
CA GLY A 34 -4.57 8.48 -20.24
C GLY A 34 -3.86 8.62 -18.88
N GLY A 35 -2.73 7.92 -18.70
CA GLY A 35 -1.83 8.08 -17.54
C GLY A 35 -2.29 7.41 -16.26
N ILE A 36 -3.55 6.92 -16.20
CA ILE A 36 -4.11 6.30 -15.00
C ILE A 36 -3.68 4.83 -14.94
N GLY A 37 -3.34 4.35 -13.74
CA GLY A 37 -3.09 2.93 -13.52
C GLY A 37 -4.32 2.09 -13.92
N ASN A 38 -4.13 1.22 -14.93
CA ASN A 38 -5.21 0.37 -15.44
C ASN A 38 -5.46 -0.83 -14.52
N THR A 39 -4.39 -1.49 -14.13
CA THR A 39 -4.45 -2.55 -13.13
C THR A 39 -3.40 -2.35 -12.05
N VAL A 40 -3.76 -2.79 -10.87
CA VAL A 40 -2.91 -2.70 -9.68
C VAL A 40 -2.48 -4.11 -9.25
N ALA A 41 -1.49 -4.17 -8.37
CA ALA A 41 -1.26 -5.38 -7.61
C ALA A 41 -1.66 -5.17 -6.16
N VAL A 42 -2.09 -6.26 -5.54
CA VAL A 42 -2.57 -6.28 -4.15
C VAL A 42 -1.67 -7.18 -3.33
N LEU A 43 -1.30 -6.71 -2.14
CA LEU A 43 -0.54 -7.45 -1.14
C LEU A 43 -1.36 -7.57 0.15
N PRO A 44 -1.09 -8.57 1.00
CA PRO A 44 -1.63 -8.58 2.36
C PRO A 44 -1.02 -7.44 3.19
N ILE A 45 -1.61 -7.07 4.32
CA ILE A 45 -1.00 -6.07 5.23
C ILE A 45 0.16 -6.66 6.03
N SER A 46 0.27 -7.98 6.13
CA SER A 46 1.41 -8.66 6.75
C SER A 46 1.67 -10.02 6.07
N GLY A 47 2.95 -10.45 6.06
CA GLY A 47 3.35 -11.69 5.42
C GLY A 47 3.75 -11.52 3.96
N ALA A 48 3.67 -12.59 3.17
CA ALA A 48 4.09 -12.62 1.78
C ALA A 48 2.98 -13.14 0.86
N GLY A 49 2.79 -12.47 -0.26
CA GLY A 49 1.85 -12.84 -1.30
C GLY A 49 1.44 -11.65 -2.15
N SER A 50 0.97 -11.90 -3.35
CA SER A 50 0.43 -10.85 -4.22
C SER A 50 -0.56 -11.41 -5.24
N THR A 51 -1.48 -10.55 -5.65
CA THR A 51 -2.34 -10.76 -6.81
C THR A 51 -2.17 -9.58 -7.74
N SER A 52 -1.81 -9.85 -8.99
CA SER A 52 -1.57 -8.87 -10.05
C SER A 52 -2.80 -8.71 -10.94
N ASN A 53 -2.78 -7.66 -11.78
CA ASN A 53 -3.82 -7.37 -12.77
C ASN A 53 -5.22 -7.19 -12.16
N VAL A 54 -5.26 -6.63 -10.96
CA VAL A 54 -6.52 -6.30 -10.27
C VAL A 54 -7.07 -5.00 -10.83
N SER A 55 -8.31 -5.02 -11.29
CA SER A 55 -9.00 -3.82 -11.79
C SER A 55 -9.51 -2.97 -10.64
N VAL A 56 -9.35 -1.66 -10.77
CA VAL A 56 -9.94 -0.66 -9.85
C VAL A 56 -11.16 -0.06 -10.53
N SER A 57 -12.31 -0.15 -9.90
CA SER A 57 -13.57 0.40 -10.42
C SER A 57 -14.16 1.38 -9.42
N GLY A 58 -14.48 2.60 -9.89
CA GLY A 58 -15.01 3.64 -9.00
C GLY A 58 -14.07 4.02 -7.84
N GLY A 59 -12.77 3.82 -8.01
CA GLY A 59 -11.76 4.04 -6.96
C GLY A 59 -11.62 2.90 -5.95
N GLY A 60 -12.44 1.86 -6.04
CA GLY A 60 -12.41 0.70 -5.14
C GLY A 60 -12.04 -0.60 -5.83
N ILE A 61 -11.86 -1.65 -5.05
CA ILE A 61 -11.59 -3.03 -5.50
C ILE A 61 -12.69 -3.93 -4.96
N ASP A 62 -13.43 -4.57 -5.85
CA ASP A 62 -14.38 -5.62 -5.48
C ASP A 62 -13.64 -6.97 -5.42
N ALA A 63 -13.53 -7.51 -4.23
CA ALA A 63 -12.89 -8.79 -3.97
C ALA A 63 -13.86 -9.99 -4.09
N THR A 64 -15.13 -9.76 -4.42
CA THR A 64 -16.10 -10.83 -4.65
C THR A 64 -15.66 -11.69 -5.83
N ASN A 65 -15.46 -12.98 -5.59
CA ASN A 65 -14.90 -13.93 -6.56
C ASN A 65 -13.51 -13.57 -7.11
N SER A 66 -12.71 -12.81 -6.36
CA SER A 66 -11.37 -12.40 -6.72
C SER A 66 -10.33 -13.03 -5.78
N PRO A 67 -9.13 -13.38 -6.28
CA PRO A 67 -8.01 -13.80 -5.42
C PRO A 67 -7.60 -12.79 -4.34
N VAL A 68 -8.02 -11.53 -4.50
CA VAL A 68 -7.83 -10.45 -3.51
C VAL A 68 -8.41 -10.83 -2.15
N ALA A 69 -9.55 -11.53 -2.13
CA ALA A 69 -10.17 -11.99 -0.88
C ALA A 69 -9.24 -12.88 -0.04
N GLY A 70 -8.35 -13.64 -0.68
CA GLY A 70 -7.35 -14.48 -0.01
C GLY A 70 -6.18 -13.71 0.60
N LEU A 71 -6.00 -12.44 0.22
CA LEU A 71 -4.97 -11.55 0.75
C LEU A 71 -5.51 -10.60 1.82
N ALA A 72 -6.82 -10.45 1.90
CA ALA A 72 -7.48 -9.58 2.87
C ALA A 72 -7.29 -10.12 4.29
N GLN A 73 -6.84 -9.26 5.18
CA GLN A 73 -6.57 -9.62 6.57
C GLN A 73 -7.41 -8.76 7.52
N PRO A 74 -8.04 -9.39 8.54
CA PRO A 74 -8.82 -8.65 9.51
C PRO A 74 -7.91 -7.87 10.47
N VAL A 75 -8.33 -6.66 10.78
CA VAL A 75 -7.70 -5.85 11.83
C VAL A 75 -8.34 -6.21 13.17
N THR A 76 -7.53 -6.62 14.13
CA THR A 76 -7.96 -7.00 15.46
C THR A 76 -7.78 -5.84 16.43
N GLY A 77 -8.87 -5.30 16.93
CA GLY A 77 -8.86 -4.12 17.81
C GLY A 77 -8.84 -2.81 17.01
N ASP A 78 -9.09 -1.72 17.73
CA ASP A 78 -8.98 -0.37 17.13
C ASP A 78 -7.54 0.09 17.19
N HIS A 79 -7.05 0.61 16.08
CA HIS A 79 -5.69 1.09 15.92
C HIS A 79 -5.64 2.47 15.26
N THR A 80 -4.53 3.15 15.43
CA THR A 80 -4.20 4.37 14.68
C THR A 80 -3.02 4.08 13.76
N LEU A 81 -3.20 4.24 12.46
CA LEU A 81 -2.11 4.17 11.49
C LEU A 81 -1.24 5.42 11.62
N THR A 82 0.05 5.24 11.88
CA THR A 82 1.02 6.33 12.10
C THR A 82 2.04 6.47 11.00
N ALA A 83 2.31 5.39 10.23
CA ALA A 83 3.21 5.45 9.09
C ALA A 83 2.89 4.39 8.05
N VAL A 84 3.23 4.70 6.78
CA VAL A 84 3.23 3.79 5.64
C VAL A 84 4.59 3.85 4.98
N THR A 85 5.19 2.70 4.67
CA THR A 85 6.43 2.58 3.91
C THR A 85 6.22 1.72 2.68
N GLY A 86 7.02 1.96 1.65
CA GLY A 86 7.00 1.16 0.44
C GLY A 86 8.37 1.03 -0.18
N TYR A 87 8.63 -0.09 -0.81
CA TYR A 87 9.85 -0.39 -1.55
C TYR A 87 9.51 -1.20 -2.80
N PHE A 88 10.13 -0.85 -3.91
CA PHE A 88 9.98 -1.52 -5.18
C PHE A 88 11.35 -1.79 -5.81
N THR A 89 11.52 -2.97 -6.39
CA THR A 89 12.67 -3.31 -7.22
C THR A 89 12.20 -3.84 -8.56
N ASN A 90 12.61 -3.17 -9.63
CA ASN A 90 12.25 -3.54 -11.00
C ASN A 90 12.96 -4.84 -11.43
N THR A 91 12.20 -5.76 -12.07
CA THR A 91 12.74 -7.02 -12.58
C THR A 91 12.89 -7.06 -14.10
N ASN A 92 12.32 -6.11 -14.83
CA ASN A 92 12.38 -6.04 -16.28
C ASN A 92 12.99 -4.71 -16.74
N ALA A 93 13.88 -4.76 -17.74
CA ALA A 93 14.32 -3.55 -18.39
C ALA A 93 13.14 -2.87 -19.11
N LEU A 94 12.99 -1.56 -18.92
CA LEU A 94 11.91 -0.76 -19.48
C LEU A 94 12.47 0.47 -20.17
N SER A 95 11.80 0.89 -21.25
CA SER A 95 12.06 2.18 -21.89
C SER A 95 10.88 3.11 -21.66
N LEU A 96 11.06 4.08 -20.77
CA LEU A 96 10.09 5.12 -20.43
C LEU A 96 10.52 6.48 -20.99
N VAL A 97 11.15 6.47 -22.17
CA VAL A 97 11.66 7.71 -22.79
C VAL A 97 10.51 8.68 -23.09
N GLY A 98 10.59 9.87 -22.52
CA GLY A 98 9.54 10.89 -22.64
C GLY A 98 8.38 10.73 -21.68
N SER A 99 8.45 9.77 -20.76
CA SER A 99 7.41 9.53 -19.73
C SER A 99 8.04 9.41 -18.36
N THR A 100 7.26 9.77 -17.34
CA THR A 100 7.60 9.58 -15.93
C THR A 100 6.49 8.77 -15.27
N VAL A 101 6.86 7.66 -14.65
CA VAL A 101 5.94 6.78 -13.95
C VAL A 101 6.22 6.87 -12.45
N SER A 102 5.21 7.27 -11.70
CA SER A 102 5.24 7.27 -10.25
C SER A 102 4.62 5.99 -9.71
N LEU A 103 5.25 5.46 -8.68
CA LEU A 103 4.79 4.27 -7.97
C LEU A 103 4.23 4.66 -6.62
N SER A 104 3.19 4.00 -6.18
CA SER A 104 2.61 4.25 -4.85
C SER A 104 2.15 2.98 -4.17
N VAL A 105 2.15 3.03 -2.83
CA VAL A 105 1.55 2.05 -1.94
C VAL A 105 0.44 2.75 -1.17
N GLN A 106 -0.74 2.16 -1.10
CA GLN A 106 -1.88 2.71 -0.38
C GLN A 106 -2.62 1.63 0.39
N LEU A 107 -3.05 1.95 1.59
CA LEU A 107 -3.93 1.09 2.38
C LEU A 107 -5.36 1.20 1.86
N TYR A 108 -5.99 0.06 1.65
CA TYR A 108 -7.41 -0.07 1.33
C TYR A 108 -8.09 -0.89 2.42
N THR A 109 -9.30 -0.51 2.77
CA THR A 109 -10.08 -1.22 3.79
C THR A 109 -11.51 -1.50 3.31
N SER A 110 -12.07 -2.56 3.88
CA SER A 110 -13.49 -2.92 3.72
C SER A 110 -14.09 -3.14 5.11
N PRO A 111 -15.18 -2.44 5.48
CA PRO A 111 -15.86 -2.72 6.73
C PRO A 111 -16.51 -4.11 6.70
N ALA A 112 -16.49 -4.82 7.82
CA ALA A 112 -17.16 -6.12 7.91
C ALA A 112 -18.69 -5.98 7.89
N PRO A 113 -19.40 -6.92 7.26
CA PRO A 113 -18.97 -8.07 6.47
C PRO A 113 -18.87 -7.77 4.94
N GLY A 114 -18.03 -6.83 4.53
CA GLY A 114 -17.92 -6.38 3.13
C GLY A 114 -16.75 -7.01 2.38
N ASN A 115 -16.83 -7.03 1.05
CA ASN A 115 -15.78 -7.45 0.12
C ASN A 115 -15.36 -6.33 -0.85
N VAL A 116 -15.87 -5.11 -0.67
CA VAL A 116 -15.50 -3.96 -1.48
C VAL A 116 -14.52 -3.10 -0.69
N PHE A 117 -13.30 -3.01 -1.18
CA PHE A 117 -12.21 -2.26 -0.57
C PHE A 117 -12.15 -0.85 -1.13
N ALA A 118 -12.13 0.13 -0.25
CA ALA A 118 -11.97 1.53 -0.60
C ALA A 118 -10.62 2.06 -0.11
N PRO A 119 -10.00 3.01 -0.84
CA PRO A 119 -8.76 3.63 -0.40
C PRO A 119 -8.97 4.39 0.91
N VAL A 120 -8.05 4.22 1.85
CA VAL A 120 -8.04 5.01 3.08
C VAL A 120 -7.37 6.36 2.79
N PRO A 121 -8.09 7.49 2.91
CA PRO A 121 -7.53 8.80 2.60
C PRO A 121 -6.28 9.10 3.44
N GLY A 122 -5.22 9.56 2.78
CA GLY A 122 -3.95 9.89 3.44
C GLY A 122 -3.06 8.69 3.79
N ALA A 123 -3.57 7.45 3.78
CA ALA A 123 -2.79 6.24 4.04
C ALA A 123 -2.02 5.80 2.79
N THR A 124 -1.21 6.68 2.24
CA THR A 124 -0.47 6.46 0.99
C THR A 124 0.98 6.89 1.10
N CYS A 125 1.82 6.28 0.29
CA CYS A 125 3.23 6.57 0.19
C CYS A 125 3.64 6.53 -1.29
N THR A 126 4.16 7.64 -1.84
CA THR A 126 4.65 7.72 -3.23
C THR A 126 6.15 7.48 -3.28
N LEU A 127 6.56 6.48 -4.03
CA LEU A 127 7.95 6.04 -4.09
C LEU A 127 8.82 7.02 -4.89
N ALA A 128 10.04 7.21 -4.43
CA ALA A 128 11.06 8.04 -5.07
C ALA A 128 12.38 7.24 -5.20
N PRO A 129 13.16 7.48 -6.27
CA PRO A 129 12.82 8.32 -7.43
C PRO A 129 11.70 7.71 -8.28
N PRO A 130 10.93 8.52 -9.05
CA PRO A 130 10.03 8.00 -10.05
C PRO A 130 10.82 7.33 -11.18
N LEU A 131 10.18 6.41 -11.90
CA LEU A 131 10.81 5.72 -13.02
C LEU A 131 10.70 6.58 -14.29
N THR A 132 11.83 6.80 -14.95
CA THR A 132 11.89 7.59 -16.18
C THR A 132 13.07 7.15 -17.06
N GLY A 133 12.99 7.43 -18.35
CA GLY A 133 14.06 7.09 -19.29
C GLY A 133 14.26 5.59 -19.45
N ILE A 134 15.51 5.13 -19.45
CA ILE A 134 15.86 3.71 -19.51
C ILE A 134 15.96 3.18 -18.09
N VAL A 135 15.03 2.33 -17.71
CA VAL A 135 14.98 1.70 -16.39
C VAL A 135 15.64 0.32 -16.46
N ALA A 136 16.77 0.16 -15.80
CA ALA A 136 17.49 -1.10 -15.75
C ALA A 136 16.83 -2.10 -14.79
N VAL A 137 17.09 -3.38 -14.98
CA VAL A 137 16.78 -4.41 -13.97
C VAL A 137 17.52 -4.07 -12.68
N GLY A 138 16.84 -4.20 -11.55
CA GLY A 138 17.37 -3.86 -10.24
C GLY A 138 17.21 -2.38 -9.85
N SER A 139 16.67 -1.53 -10.74
CA SER A 139 16.29 -0.15 -10.36
C SER A 139 15.30 -0.20 -9.21
N ALA A 140 15.54 0.59 -8.18
CA ALA A 140 14.73 0.59 -6.96
C ALA A 140 14.19 1.98 -6.64
N SER A 141 13.00 1.99 -6.02
CA SER A 141 12.35 3.18 -5.48
C SER A 141 11.78 2.87 -4.11
N SER A 142 11.76 3.84 -3.24
CA SER A 142 11.24 3.67 -1.87
C SER A 142 10.53 4.92 -1.37
N CYS A 143 9.72 4.74 -0.34
CA CYS A 143 9.06 5.85 0.32
C CYS A 143 8.80 5.57 1.80
N THR A 144 8.60 6.63 2.55
CA THR A 144 8.11 6.58 3.93
C THR A 144 7.22 7.81 4.17
N THR A 145 5.98 7.58 4.56
CA THR A 145 5.07 8.62 5.05
C THR A 145 4.86 8.40 6.54
N THR A 146 5.18 9.39 7.35
CA THR A 146 5.08 9.36 8.81
C THR A 146 4.19 10.47 9.34
N GLY A 147 3.90 10.45 10.64
CA GLY A 147 3.06 11.48 11.27
C GLY A 147 1.58 11.36 10.93
N LEU A 148 1.16 10.20 10.47
CA LEU A 148 -0.24 9.92 10.22
C LEU A 148 -0.99 9.75 11.56
N SER A 149 -2.27 10.02 11.55
CA SER A 149 -3.19 9.78 12.67
C SER A 149 -4.54 9.32 12.10
N ILE A 150 -4.52 8.14 11.47
CA ILE A 150 -5.67 7.60 10.75
C ILE A 150 -6.26 6.44 11.54
N PRO A 151 -7.51 6.54 12.03
CA PRO A 151 -8.13 5.47 12.78
C PRO A 151 -8.45 4.29 11.85
N ILE A 152 -8.10 3.10 12.30
CA ILE A 152 -8.48 1.82 11.68
C ILE A 152 -9.29 1.05 12.71
N THR A 153 -10.56 0.83 12.42
CA THR A 153 -11.48 0.20 13.36
C THR A 153 -11.36 -1.33 13.34
N SER A 154 -11.65 -1.94 14.46
CA SER A 154 -11.76 -3.39 14.63
C SER A 154 -12.71 -4.02 13.61
N GLN A 155 -12.45 -5.28 13.25
CA GLN A 155 -13.21 -6.08 12.27
C GLN A 155 -13.20 -5.52 10.84
N THR A 156 -12.45 -4.46 10.56
CA THR A 156 -12.16 -4.02 9.20
C THR A 156 -11.21 -5.01 8.53
N GLN A 157 -11.49 -5.38 7.29
CA GLN A 157 -10.52 -6.09 6.46
C GLN A 157 -9.62 -5.08 5.74
N ALA A 158 -8.35 -5.41 5.63
CA ALA A 158 -7.35 -4.51 5.05
C ALA A 158 -6.45 -5.22 4.03
N ILE A 159 -6.08 -4.49 2.99
CA ILE A 159 -5.13 -4.88 1.94
C ILE A 159 -4.21 -3.70 1.62
N LEU A 160 -3.04 -3.98 1.09
CA LEU A 160 -2.16 -2.98 0.51
C LEU A 160 -2.26 -3.02 -1.02
N VAL A 161 -2.49 -1.87 -1.61
CA VAL A 161 -2.59 -1.71 -3.06
C VAL A 161 -1.36 -0.99 -3.56
N VAL A 162 -0.69 -1.58 -4.54
CA VAL A 162 0.47 -0.99 -5.21
C VAL A 162 0.10 -0.68 -6.65
N ARG A 163 0.42 0.53 -7.10
CA ARG A 163 0.05 1.01 -8.42
C ARG A 163 1.15 1.82 -9.08
N ALA A 164 1.04 1.93 -10.39
CA ALA A 164 1.89 2.75 -11.23
C ALA A 164 1.01 3.71 -12.04
N ASP A 165 1.35 4.98 -12.03
CA ASP A 165 0.66 6.03 -12.78
C ASP A 165 1.66 6.84 -13.60
N VAL A 166 1.32 7.21 -14.84
CA VAL A 166 2.11 8.17 -15.62
C VAL A 166 1.79 9.57 -15.09
N THR A 167 2.77 10.23 -14.51
CA THR A 167 2.60 11.53 -13.85
C THR A 167 3.14 12.71 -14.65
N ALA A 168 3.95 12.43 -15.68
CA ALA A 168 4.45 13.47 -16.59
C ALA A 168 4.87 12.87 -17.94
N GLY A 169 4.85 13.69 -18.96
CA GLY A 169 5.29 13.34 -20.31
C GLY A 169 4.23 12.68 -21.18
N ILE A 170 4.64 11.73 -21.99
CA ILE A 170 3.77 11.03 -22.93
C ILE A 170 3.04 9.91 -22.19
N ASP A 171 1.72 9.89 -22.30
CA ASP A 171 0.91 8.80 -21.78
C ASP A 171 1.22 7.49 -22.51
N ILE A 172 1.66 6.50 -21.77
CA ILE A 172 2.01 5.19 -22.30
C ILE A 172 1.26 4.08 -21.57
N ALA A 173 0.86 3.09 -22.33
CA ALA A 173 0.48 1.81 -21.77
C ALA A 173 1.76 0.99 -21.54
N THR A 174 2.10 0.74 -20.30
CA THR A 174 3.28 -0.06 -19.95
C THR A 174 2.97 -1.05 -18.84
N THR A 175 3.74 -2.11 -18.82
CA THR A 175 3.66 -3.16 -17.79
C THR A 175 4.93 -3.11 -16.95
N LEU A 176 4.76 -2.85 -15.67
CA LEU A 176 5.84 -2.89 -14.70
C LEU A 176 5.79 -4.19 -13.92
N GLN A 177 6.94 -4.85 -13.83
CA GLN A 177 7.10 -6.06 -13.04
C GLN A 177 8.21 -5.85 -12.01
N GLY A 178 7.97 -6.26 -10.79
CA GLY A 178 8.97 -6.12 -9.76
C GLY A 178 8.58 -6.76 -8.44
N TYR A 179 9.52 -6.71 -7.52
CA TYR A 179 9.29 -7.09 -6.14
C TYR A 179 8.83 -5.87 -5.35
N TRP A 180 7.78 -6.06 -4.60
CA TRP A 180 7.24 -5.04 -3.71
C TRP A 180 7.38 -5.48 -2.26
N SER A 181 7.67 -4.54 -1.41
CA SER A 181 7.49 -4.67 0.04
C SER A 181 6.88 -3.39 0.60
N ALA A 182 6.12 -3.55 1.66
CA ALA A 182 5.44 -2.44 2.31
C ALA A 182 5.38 -2.66 3.81
N GLY A 183 5.23 -1.59 4.57
CA GLY A 183 5.11 -1.63 6.02
C GLY A 183 4.07 -0.64 6.51
N LEU A 184 3.38 -1.01 7.58
CA LEU A 184 2.45 -0.18 8.32
C LEU A 184 2.88 -0.11 9.77
N ALA A 185 2.89 1.09 10.35
CA ALA A 185 3.05 1.28 11.78
C ALA A 185 1.70 1.66 12.39
N LEU A 186 1.30 0.90 13.41
CA LEU A 186 0.02 1.05 14.12
C LEU A 186 0.28 1.30 15.60
N GLN A 187 -0.56 2.11 16.24
CA GLN A 187 -0.61 2.34 17.68
C GLN A 187 -1.98 2.04 18.24
#